data_b3802e1c5973f75f658fb8f1b8a4d435
#
_entry.id   b3802e1c5973f75f658fb8f1b8a4d435
#
_cell.length_a   1.000
_cell.length_b   1.000
_cell.length_c   1.000
_cell.angle_alpha   90.00
_cell.angle_beta   90.00
_cell.angle_gamma   90.00
#
_symmetry.space_group_name_H-M   'P 1'
#
loop_
_entity.id
_entity.type
_entity.pdbx_description
1 polymer ?
#
loop_
_entity_poly.entity_id
_entity_poly.type
_entity_poly.pdbx_seq_one_letter_code
_entity_poly.pdbx_strand_id
1 'polypeptide(L)'
;MSYKVLSKCPVCSSKLKVTRLKCDECSTVVENKFELSKFDYLNSEQLSFVEVFLKSRGNIKDVEKELGISYPTVRAKLDEVITTLGYTVVKQKPSIDKKEVIDLLEKGEITADEALKMLSNKYMTIAIV
;
A
#
# COMPACT_ATOMS: atom_id res chain seq x y z
N MET A 1 29.03 -9.17 5.48
CA MET A 1 27.66 -9.18 6.01
C MET A 1 27.07 -7.78 5.94
N SER A 2 25.97 -7.64 5.26
CA SER A 2 25.32 -6.33 5.10
C SER A 2 24.06 -6.26 5.96
N TYR A 3 23.84 -5.12 6.59
CA TYR A 3 22.64 -4.87 7.37
C TYR A 3 21.77 -3.86 6.64
N LYS A 4 20.45 -4.00 6.77
CA LYS A 4 19.52 -3.01 6.25
C LYS A 4 19.70 -1.69 6.99
N VAL A 5 19.58 -0.58 6.25
CA VAL A 5 19.64 0.76 6.83
C VAL A 5 18.54 0.94 7.87
N LEU A 6 18.91 1.43 9.04
CA LEU A 6 17.93 1.78 10.07
C LEU A 6 17.22 3.08 9.69
N SER A 7 15.92 3.09 9.81
CA SER A 7 15.09 4.27 9.50
C SER A 7 14.80 5.13 10.71
N LYS A 8 14.81 4.53 11.90
CA LYS A 8 14.52 5.20 13.17
C LYS A 8 15.65 5.01 14.16
N CYS A 9 15.92 6.03 14.95
CA CYS A 9 16.90 5.98 16.01
C CYS A 9 16.49 4.97 17.08
N PRO A 10 17.34 4.01 17.46
CA PRO A 10 17.03 3.05 18.52
C PRO A 10 16.96 3.68 19.92
N VAL A 11 17.41 4.90 20.08
CA VAL A 11 17.41 5.61 21.37
C VAL A 11 16.17 6.49 21.53
N CYS A 12 15.87 7.35 20.55
CA CYS A 12 14.79 8.33 20.66
C CYS A 12 13.66 8.14 19.66
N SER A 13 13.75 7.15 18.77
CA SER A 13 12.76 6.84 17.71
C SER A 13 12.53 7.94 16.67
N SER A 14 13.39 8.97 16.64
CA SER A 14 13.35 9.99 15.60
C SER A 14 13.87 9.44 14.28
N LYS A 15 13.57 10.13 13.20
CA LYS A 15 14.03 9.74 11.86
C LYS A 15 15.54 9.83 11.76
N LEU A 16 16.15 8.82 11.17
CA LEU A 16 17.58 8.83 10.84
C LEU A 16 17.82 9.41 9.45
N LYS A 17 18.96 10.07 9.28
CA LYS A 17 19.46 10.56 8.00
C LYS A 17 20.74 9.82 7.65
N VAL A 18 20.98 9.61 6.37
CA VAL A 18 22.25 9.05 5.88
C VAL A 18 23.19 10.21 5.61
N THR A 19 24.35 10.19 6.22
CA THR A 19 25.36 11.24 6.04
C THR A 19 26.57 10.79 5.22
N ARG A 20 26.79 9.50 5.13
CA ARG A 20 27.96 8.95 4.45
C ARG A 20 27.62 7.63 3.76
N LEU A 21 28.00 7.56 2.48
CA LEU A 21 27.91 6.34 1.68
C LEU A 21 29.28 6.03 1.09
N LYS A 22 29.64 4.74 1.07
CA LYS A 22 30.91 4.27 0.53
C LYS A 22 30.65 3.24 -0.55
N CYS A 23 31.34 3.37 -1.68
CA CYS A 23 31.29 2.37 -2.74
C CYS A 23 32.08 1.13 -2.33
N ASP A 24 31.48 -0.06 -2.48
CA ASP A 24 32.12 -1.32 -2.14
C ASP A 24 33.29 -1.68 -3.07
N GLU A 25 33.24 -1.22 -4.32
CA GLU A 25 34.29 -1.56 -5.30
C GLU A 25 35.47 -0.60 -5.26
N CYS A 26 35.24 0.70 -5.41
CA CYS A 26 36.31 1.69 -5.58
C CYS A 26 36.56 2.51 -4.32
N SER A 27 35.87 2.26 -3.23
CA SER A 27 35.99 2.96 -1.96
C SER A 27 35.71 4.47 -2.03
N THR A 28 35.04 4.93 -3.08
CA THR A 28 34.56 6.33 -3.16
C THR A 28 33.58 6.62 -2.02
N VAL A 29 33.80 7.73 -1.34
CA VAL A 29 32.94 8.18 -0.24
C VAL A 29 32.15 9.39 -0.70
N VAL A 30 30.83 9.36 -0.45
CA VAL A 30 29.93 10.48 -0.71
C VAL A 30 29.35 10.91 0.62
N GLU A 31 29.53 12.17 0.98
CA GLU A 31 29.01 12.73 2.23
C GLU A 31 28.08 13.89 1.92
N ASN A 32 26.90 13.87 2.49
CA ASN A 32 25.91 14.94 2.42
C ASN A 32 24.77 14.61 3.39
N LYS A 33 23.75 15.44 3.40
CA LYS A 33 22.51 15.15 4.12
C LYS A 33 21.57 14.43 3.16
N PHE A 34 21.50 13.10 3.28
CA PHE A 34 20.62 12.27 2.47
C PHE A 34 19.38 11.89 3.27
N GLU A 35 18.22 11.98 2.66
CA GLU A 35 16.98 11.52 3.24
C GLU A 35 16.68 10.10 2.79
N LEU A 36 16.08 9.32 3.70
CA LEU A 36 15.55 8.01 3.38
C LEU A 36 14.23 8.17 2.63
N SER A 37 13.92 7.21 1.75
CA SER A 37 12.63 7.19 1.07
C SER A 37 11.54 6.69 2.03
N LYS A 38 10.29 6.91 1.68
CA LYS A 38 9.15 6.38 2.44
C LYS A 38 9.20 4.85 2.56
N PHE A 39 9.73 4.18 1.56
CA PHE A 39 9.86 2.72 1.54
C PHE A 39 10.90 2.19 2.54
N ASP A 40 11.85 3.01 2.94
CA ASP A 40 12.84 2.62 3.94
C ASP A 40 12.25 2.46 5.35
N TYR A 41 11.06 3.00 5.59
CA TYR A 41 10.33 2.82 6.85
C TYR A 41 9.57 1.50 6.92
N LEU A 42 9.45 0.78 5.82
CA LEU A 42 8.85 -0.54 5.80
C LEU A 42 9.83 -1.56 6.39
N ASN A 43 9.30 -2.52 7.16
CA ASN A 43 10.11 -3.63 7.64
C ASN A 43 10.41 -4.61 6.51
N SER A 44 11.28 -5.60 6.76
CA SER A 44 11.69 -6.56 5.74
C SER A 44 10.53 -7.38 5.19
N GLU A 45 9.56 -7.73 6.04
CA GLU A 45 8.35 -8.46 5.65
C GLU A 45 7.46 -7.62 4.74
N GLN A 46 7.26 -6.35 5.09
CA GLN A 46 6.48 -5.41 4.27
C GLN A 46 7.15 -5.15 2.92
N LEU A 47 8.47 -5.00 2.89
CA LEU A 47 9.22 -4.83 1.64
C LEU A 47 9.10 -6.05 0.74
N SER A 48 9.19 -7.26 1.29
CA SER A 48 9.01 -8.49 0.53
C SER A 48 7.60 -8.58 -0.05
N PHE A 49 6.60 -8.19 0.72
CA PHE A 49 5.23 -8.11 0.24
C PHE A 49 5.07 -7.14 -0.94
N VAL A 50 5.66 -5.95 -0.83
CA VAL A 50 5.62 -4.93 -1.90
C VAL A 50 6.26 -5.47 -3.18
N GLU A 51 7.40 -6.15 -3.07
CA GLU A 51 8.08 -6.75 -4.21
C GLU A 51 7.19 -7.79 -4.91
N VAL A 52 6.57 -8.67 -4.16
CA VAL A 52 5.64 -9.68 -4.70
C VAL A 52 4.43 -9.00 -5.36
N PHE A 53 3.88 -7.99 -4.72
CA PHE A 53 2.74 -7.23 -5.25
C PHE A 53 3.07 -6.56 -6.59
N LEU A 54 4.22 -5.92 -6.69
CA LEU A 54 4.68 -5.27 -7.92
C LEU A 54 5.00 -6.28 -9.01
N LYS A 55 5.66 -7.38 -8.66
CA LYS A 55 5.99 -8.48 -9.58
C LYS A 55 4.72 -9.09 -10.17
N SER A 56 3.68 -9.21 -9.37
CA SER A 56 2.36 -9.72 -9.76
C SER A 56 1.50 -8.66 -10.46
N ARG A 57 2.03 -7.47 -10.69
CA ARG A 57 1.34 -6.33 -11.31
C ARG A 57 0.04 -5.94 -10.60
N GLY A 58 0.00 -6.11 -9.29
CA GLY A 58 -1.18 -5.84 -8.48
C GLY A 58 -2.28 -6.89 -8.57
N ASN A 59 -2.04 -8.00 -9.25
CA ASN A 59 -3.00 -9.09 -9.33
C ASN A 59 -3.04 -9.86 -8.01
N ILE A 60 -4.10 -9.69 -7.25
CA ILE A 60 -4.24 -10.25 -5.91
C ILE A 60 -4.22 -11.78 -5.92
N LYS A 61 -4.79 -12.41 -6.95
CA LYS A 61 -4.78 -13.87 -7.07
C LYS A 61 -3.37 -14.45 -7.19
N ASP A 62 -2.51 -13.77 -7.94
CA ASP A 62 -1.12 -14.18 -8.08
C ASP A 62 -0.33 -13.97 -6.79
N VAL A 63 -0.62 -12.88 -6.06
CA VAL A 63 -0.03 -12.62 -4.74
C VAL A 63 -0.44 -13.70 -3.74
N GLU A 64 -1.71 -14.10 -3.73
CA GLU A 64 -2.21 -15.21 -2.89
C GLU A 64 -1.46 -16.50 -3.15
N LYS A 65 -1.25 -16.85 -4.40
CA LYS A 65 -0.54 -18.06 -4.80
C LYS A 65 0.92 -18.03 -4.38
N GLU A 66 1.59 -16.91 -4.62
CA GLU A 66 3.02 -16.80 -4.36
C GLU A 66 3.33 -16.76 -2.86
N LEU A 67 2.51 -16.07 -2.07
CA LEU A 67 2.69 -15.98 -0.62
C LEU A 67 1.97 -17.07 0.16
N GLY A 68 1.07 -17.82 -0.46
CA GLY A 68 0.28 -18.86 0.20
C GLY A 68 -0.67 -18.34 1.28
N ILE A 69 -1.24 -17.17 1.06
CA ILE A 69 -2.14 -16.49 2.01
C ILE A 69 -3.50 -16.21 1.36
N SER A 70 -4.50 -15.96 2.20
CA SER A 70 -5.86 -15.68 1.73
C SER A 70 -6.03 -14.23 1.26
N TYR A 71 -7.08 -13.99 0.49
CA TYR A 71 -7.45 -12.65 0.00
C TYR A 71 -7.57 -11.61 1.14
N PRO A 72 -8.29 -11.88 2.23
CA PRO A 72 -8.36 -10.92 3.34
C PRO A 72 -7.00 -10.61 3.95
N THR A 73 -6.10 -11.59 4.00
CA THR A 73 -4.74 -11.41 4.51
C THR A 73 -3.91 -10.52 3.58
N VAL A 74 -4.04 -10.70 2.26
CA VAL A 74 -3.40 -9.83 1.27
C VAL A 74 -3.86 -8.39 1.45
N ARG A 75 -5.17 -8.19 1.60
CA ARG A 75 -5.75 -6.86 1.81
C ARG A 75 -5.23 -6.22 3.10
N ALA A 76 -5.19 -6.96 4.19
CA ALA A 76 -4.69 -6.48 5.47
C ALA A 76 -3.22 -6.06 5.40
N LYS A 77 -2.38 -6.86 4.75
CA LYS A 77 -0.96 -6.53 4.55
C LYS A 77 -0.77 -5.30 3.67
N LEU A 78 -1.57 -5.16 2.62
CA LEU A 78 -1.55 -3.98 1.76
C LEU A 78 -1.95 -2.72 2.54
N ASP A 79 -2.97 -2.81 3.37
CA ASP A 79 -3.42 -1.71 4.22
C ASP A 79 -2.34 -1.29 5.22
N GLU A 80 -1.62 -2.23 5.82
CA GLU A 80 -0.48 -1.95 6.70
C GLU A 80 0.61 -1.18 5.96
N VAL A 81 0.96 -1.61 4.75
CA VAL A 81 1.97 -0.94 3.93
C VAL A 81 1.54 0.49 3.60
N ILE A 82 0.31 0.67 3.17
CA ILE A 82 -0.25 1.99 2.85
C ILE A 82 -0.19 2.92 4.06
N THR A 83 -0.58 2.42 5.23
CA THR A 83 -0.55 3.18 6.48
C THR A 83 0.88 3.55 6.88
N THR A 84 1.81 2.62 6.76
CA THR A 84 3.23 2.85 7.07
C THR A 84 3.85 3.89 6.14
N LEU A 85 3.41 3.95 4.89
CA LEU A 85 3.86 4.97 3.93
C LEU A 85 3.29 6.37 4.23
N GLY A 86 2.36 6.49 5.19
CA GLY A 86 1.80 7.76 5.62
C GLY A 86 0.44 8.10 5.02
N TYR A 87 -0.19 7.15 4.34
CA TYR A 87 -1.51 7.34 3.75
C TYR A 87 -2.60 6.79 4.68
N THR A 88 -3.80 7.37 4.58
CA THR A 88 -4.95 6.89 5.33
C THR A 88 -5.68 5.84 4.50
N VAL A 89 -5.88 4.66 5.09
CA VAL A 89 -6.71 3.64 4.49
C VAL A 89 -8.17 3.99 4.76
N VAL A 90 -8.90 4.33 3.70
CA VAL A 90 -10.35 4.45 3.77
C VAL A 90 -10.88 3.03 3.77
N LYS A 91 -11.35 2.56 4.94
CA LYS A 91 -12.13 1.32 4.98
C LYS A 91 -13.35 1.54 4.11
N GLN A 92 -13.39 0.87 2.97
CA GLN A 92 -14.57 0.86 2.14
C GLN A 92 -15.73 0.37 3.01
N LYS A 93 -16.75 1.22 3.18
CA LYS A 93 -18.04 0.75 3.66
C LYS A 93 -18.43 -0.45 2.81
N PRO A 94 -19.06 -1.49 3.40
CA PRO A 94 -19.45 -2.66 2.65
C PRO A 94 -20.08 -2.20 1.34
N SER A 95 -19.49 -2.63 0.23
CA SER A 95 -19.91 -2.25 -1.10
C SER A 95 -21.40 -2.51 -1.21
N ILE A 96 -22.14 -1.48 -1.56
CA ILE A 96 -23.53 -1.65 -1.98
C ILE A 96 -23.47 -2.70 -3.10
N ASP A 97 -24.05 -3.87 -2.82
CA ASP A 97 -24.05 -4.97 -3.78
C ASP A 97 -24.73 -4.46 -5.06
N LYS A 98 -24.16 -4.75 -6.21
CA LYS A 98 -24.77 -4.43 -7.50
C LYS A 98 -26.22 -4.90 -7.59
N LYS A 99 -26.53 -6.04 -6.95
CA LYS A 99 -27.88 -6.58 -6.85
C LYS A 99 -28.82 -5.64 -6.08
N GLU A 100 -28.37 -5.04 -4.99
CA GLU A 100 -29.18 -4.09 -4.21
C GLU A 100 -29.49 -2.83 -5.02
N VAL A 101 -28.51 -2.32 -5.76
CA VAL A 101 -28.71 -1.15 -6.62
C VAL A 101 -29.69 -1.46 -7.74
N ILE A 102 -29.60 -2.63 -8.35
CA ILE A 102 -30.51 -3.09 -9.40
C ILE A 102 -31.92 -3.28 -8.85
N ASP A 103 -32.07 -3.88 -7.66
CA ASP A 103 -33.36 -4.06 -7.00
C ASP A 103 -34.03 -2.74 -6.66
N LEU A 104 -33.25 -1.75 -6.18
CA LEU A 104 -33.76 -0.40 -5.91
C LEU A 104 -34.20 0.30 -7.18
N LEU A 105 -33.52 0.06 -8.28
CA LEU A 105 -33.83 0.61 -9.59
C LEU A 105 -35.13 -0.01 -10.15
N GLU A 106 -35.32 -1.32 -10.02
CA GLU A 106 -36.48 -2.05 -10.42
C GLU A 106 -37.74 -1.66 -9.60
N LYS A 107 -37.54 -1.38 -8.31
CA LYS A 107 -38.62 -0.92 -7.41
C LYS A 107 -38.96 0.55 -7.60
N GLY A 108 -38.19 1.30 -8.41
CA GLY A 108 -38.43 2.72 -8.67
C GLY A 108 -38.07 3.63 -7.48
N GLU A 109 -37.31 3.14 -6.50
CA GLU A 109 -36.90 3.94 -5.34
C GLU A 109 -35.74 4.87 -5.67
N ILE A 110 -34.94 4.56 -6.71
CA ILE A 110 -33.87 5.40 -7.20
C ILE A 110 -33.93 5.56 -8.72
N THR A 111 -33.42 6.68 -9.22
CA THR A 111 -33.30 6.93 -10.66
C THR A 111 -32.07 6.28 -11.24
N ALA A 112 -32.04 6.12 -12.57
CA ALA A 112 -30.87 5.58 -13.27
C ALA A 112 -29.60 6.42 -13.01
N ASP A 113 -29.73 7.75 -12.90
CA ASP A 113 -28.63 8.65 -12.60
C ASP A 113 -28.10 8.45 -11.18
N GLU A 114 -28.96 8.20 -10.21
CA GLU A 114 -28.58 7.88 -8.83
C GLU A 114 -27.89 6.53 -8.75
N ALA A 115 -28.36 5.53 -9.47
CA ALA A 115 -27.75 4.22 -9.55
C ALA A 115 -26.33 4.31 -10.15
N LEU A 116 -26.13 5.11 -11.18
CA LEU A 116 -24.82 5.37 -11.78
C LEU A 116 -23.87 6.07 -10.81
N LYS A 117 -24.35 7.03 -10.03
CA LYS A 117 -23.56 7.69 -8.99
C LYS A 117 -23.15 6.72 -7.87
N MET A 118 -24.03 5.85 -7.44
CA MET A 118 -23.73 4.84 -6.43
C MET A 118 -22.69 3.84 -6.92
N LEU A 119 -22.71 3.45 -8.19
CA LEU A 119 -21.75 2.56 -8.81
C LEU A 119 -20.41 3.25 -9.11
N SER A 120 -20.41 4.54 -9.48
CA SER A 120 -19.21 5.31 -9.79
C SER A 120 -18.44 5.74 -8.55
N ASN A 121 -19.08 5.98 -7.42
CA ASN A 121 -18.42 6.30 -6.16
C ASN A 121 -17.46 5.20 -5.68
N LYS A 122 -17.65 3.97 -6.16
CA LYS A 122 -16.74 2.86 -5.88
C LYS A 122 -15.37 3.04 -6.55
N TYR A 123 -15.30 3.81 -7.62
CA TYR A 123 -14.05 4.05 -8.36
C TYR A 123 -13.36 5.36 -7.98
N MET A 124 -14.09 6.34 -7.47
CA MET A 124 -13.53 7.63 -7.06
C MET A 124 -12.71 7.57 -5.78
N THR A 125 -12.99 6.64 -4.87
CA THR A 125 -12.26 6.47 -3.63
C THR A 125 -10.85 5.92 -3.83
N ILE A 126 -10.54 5.31 -4.98
CA ILE A 126 -9.23 4.78 -5.30
C ILE A 126 -8.32 5.87 -5.93
N ALA A 127 -8.89 6.90 -6.51
CA ALA A 127 -8.17 7.95 -7.23
C ALA A 127 -7.62 9.07 -6.34
N ILE A 128 -7.97 9.11 -5.06
CA ILE A 128 -7.60 10.18 -4.13
C ILE A 128 -6.38 9.77 -3.25
N VAL A 129 -5.85 8.59 -3.47
CA VAL A 129 -4.68 8.12 -2.69
C VAL A 129 -3.39 8.58 -3.35
#